data_b1c5a44c6ce66007e73a552bd4c1af20
#
_entry.id   b1c5a44c6ce66007e73a552bd4c1af20
#
_cell.length_a   1.000
_cell.length_b   1.000
_cell.length_c   1.000
_cell.angle_alpha   90.00
_cell.angle_beta   90.00
_cell.angle_gamma   90.00
#
_symmetry.space_group_name_H-M   'P 1'
#
loop_
_entity.id
_entity.type
_entity.pdbx_description
1 polymer ?
#
loop_
_entity_poly.entity_id
_entity_poly.type
_entity_poly.pdbx_seq_one_letter_code
_entity_poly.pdbx_strand_id
1 'polypeptide(L)'
;SGLDFYIEPVLAQIGMPDLELHCGQTSFGKNGIAVSYTDQEGNIVNEGFKYKCLTWLKKRDKDIIYLGDGLSDLEAACQADHVFATGHLLDLLDIHSIERSAFSDFYDLQRQIRLL
;
A
#
# COMPACT_ATOMS: atom_id res chain seq x y z
N SER A 1 5.10 2.50 -4.39
CA SER A 1 5.30 2.77 -2.95
C SER A 1 5.88 4.17 -2.75
N GLY A 2 5.43 4.85 -1.73
CA GLY A 2 5.95 6.15 -1.37
C GLY A 2 7.28 6.06 -0.62
N LEU A 3 7.87 7.21 -0.34
CA LEU A 3 9.14 7.33 0.36
C LEU A 3 8.96 8.10 1.68
N ASP A 4 9.68 7.70 2.70
CA ASP A 4 9.58 8.25 4.05
C ASP A 4 9.77 9.77 4.11
N PHE A 5 10.73 10.31 3.37
CA PHE A 5 11.12 11.71 3.48
C PHE A 5 10.00 12.71 3.12
N TYR A 6 9.01 12.31 2.32
CA TYR A 6 7.85 13.16 2.02
C TYR A 6 6.56 12.67 2.68
N ILE A 7 6.40 11.37 2.94
CA ILE A 7 5.19 10.84 3.57
C ILE A 7 5.12 11.25 5.04
N GLU A 8 6.20 11.10 5.79
CA GLU A 8 6.23 11.45 7.21
C GLU A 8 5.87 12.92 7.47
N PRO A 9 6.47 13.91 6.76
CA PRO A 9 6.06 15.31 6.92
C PRO A 9 4.59 15.58 6.58
N VAL A 10 4.07 14.94 5.54
CA VAL A 10 2.65 15.08 5.15
C VAL A 10 1.73 14.53 6.24
N LEU A 11 2.01 13.35 6.78
CA LEU A 11 1.23 12.77 7.88
C LEU A 11 1.25 13.65 9.12
N ALA A 12 2.41 14.21 9.47
CA ALA A 12 2.52 15.18 10.58
C ALA A 12 1.67 16.42 10.32
N GLN A 13 1.72 16.96 9.10
CA GLN A 13 0.98 18.18 8.73
C GLN A 13 -0.55 17.98 8.79
N ILE A 14 -1.06 16.81 8.43
CA ILE A 14 -2.49 16.51 8.51
C ILE A 14 -2.94 16.00 9.88
N GLY A 15 -2.06 15.99 10.87
CA GLY A 15 -2.37 15.59 12.23
C GLY A 15 -2.41 14.09 12.50
N MET A 16 -1.73 13.28 11.68
CA MET A 16 -1.66 11.82 11.80
C MET A 16 -0.21 11.29 11.90
N PRO A 17 0.63 11.87 12.79
CA PRO A 17 2.06 11.51 12.86
C PRO A 17 2.30 10.08 13.33
N ASP A 18 1.35 9.49 14.08
CA ASP A 18 1.50 8.16 14.69
C ASP A 18 0.90 7.03 13.83
N LEU A 19 0.49 7.34 12.62
CA LEU A 19 -0.01 6.32 11.70
C LEU A 19 1.12 5.34 11.34
N GLU A 20 0.85 4.04 11.46
CA GLU A 20 1.82 3.00 11.10
C GLU A 20 2.17 3.12 9.61
N LEU A 21 3.45 3.25 9.30
CA LEU A 21 3.96 3.51 7.97
C LEU A 21 4.96 2.44 7.53
N HIS A 22 4.68 1.81 6.40
CA HIS A 22 5.56 0.88 5.72
C HIS A 22 5.83 1.39 4.30
N CYS A 23 7.01 1.93 4.07
CA CYS A 23 7.38 2.55 2.79
C CYS A 23 8.88 2.45 2.52
N GLY A 24 9.31 2.94 1.36
CA GLY A 24 10.71 3.05 1.02
C GLY A 24 11.43 4.03 1.96
N GLN A 25 12.63 3.66 2.35
CA GLN A 25 13.51 4.49 3.19
C GLN A 25 14.55 5.17 2.31
N THR A 26 14.76 6.46 2.53
CA THR A 26 15.68 7.27 1.76
C THR A 26 16.93 7.62 2.58
N SER A 27 18.06 7.61 1.89
CA SER A 27 19.34 8.08 2.41
C SER A 27 19.93 9.09 1.42
N PHE A 28 20.31 10.26 1.93
CA PHE A 28 20.89 11.34 1.13
C PHE A 28 22.40 11.33 1.31
N GLY A 29 23.14 11.34 0.19
CA GLY A 29 24.60 11.31 0.19
C GLY A 29 25.19 12.18 -0.92
N LYS A 30 26.53 12.19 -1.02
CA LYS A 30 27.26 12.96 -2.02
C LYS A 30 26.88 12.64 -3.45
N ASN A 31 26.45 11.40 -3.72
CA ASN A 31 26.12 10.90 -5.06
C ASN A 31 24.60 10.89 -5.33
N GLY A 32 23.81 11.55 -4.49
CA GLY A 32 22.35 11.64 -4.65
C GLY A 32 21.58 10.90 -3.58
N ILE A 33 20.45 10.30 -3.97
CA ILE A 33 19.49 9.65 -3.09
C ILE A 33 19.59 8.13 -3.28
N ALA A 34 19.75 7.40 -2.18
CA ALA A 34 19.60 5.95 -2.15
C ALA A 34 18.25 5.59 -1.54
N VAL A 35 17.56 4.64 -2.15
CA VAL A 35 16.26 4.13 -1.69
C VAL A 35 16.41 2.66 -1.34
N SER A 36 15.91 2.27 -0.19
CA SER A 36 15.86 0.86 0.22
C SER A 36 14.49 0.52 0.81
N TYR A 37 14.12 -0.74 0.66
CA TYR A 37 12.94 -1.32 1.31
C TYR A 37 13.41 -2.42 2.25
N THR A 38 12.87 -2.42 3.45
CA THR A 38 13.14 -3.46 4.44
C THR A 38 11.85 -4.10 4.92
N ASP A 39 11.91 -5.39 5.22
CA ASP A 39 10.80 -6.06 5.90
C ASP A 39 10.79 -5.73 7.40
N GLN A 40 9.83 -6.30 8.13
CA GLN A 40 9.65 -6.04 9.55
C GLN A 40 10.74 -6.68 10.43
N GLU A 41 11.55 -7.56 9.85
CA GLU A 41 12.73 -8.17 10.50
C GLU A 41 14.03 -7.43 10.16
N GLY A 42 13.97 -6.36 9.35
CA GLY A 42 15.12 -5.55 8.95
C GLY A 42 15.88 -6.09 7.72
N ASN A 43 15.36 -7.11 7.05
CA ASN A 43 15.98 -7.65 5.84
C ASN A 43 15.65 -6.78 4.62
N ILE A 44 16.62 -6.61 3.71
CA ILE A 44 16.41 -5.88 2.47
C ILE A 44 15.43 -6.64 1.56
N VAL A 45 14.46 -5.92 1.03
CA VAL A 45 13.46 -6.42 0.10
C VAL A 45 13.70 -5.80 -1.27
N ASN A 46 14.08 -6.61 -2.25
CA ASN A 46 14.33 -6.14 -3.61
C ASN A 46 13.09 -6.19 -4.50
N GLU A 47 12.16 -7.09 -4.21
CA GLU A 47 10.92 -7.28 -4.98
C GLU A 47 9.74 -7.59 -4.06
N GLY A 48 8.53 -7.22 -4.50
CA GLY A 48 7.29 -7.60 -3.81
C GLY A 48 7.12 -7.01 -2.43
N PHE A 49 7.58 -5.78 -2.20
CA PHE A 49 7.50 -5.13 -0.89
C PHE A 49 6.06 -5.05 -0.37
N LYS A 50 5.10 -4.63 -1.20
CA LYS A 50 3.69 -4.51 -0.81
C LYS A 50 3.10 -5.87 -0.43
N TYR A 51 3.38 -6.90 -1.22
CA TYR A 51 2.96 -8.27 -0.94
C TYR A 51 3.53 -8.79 0.39
N LYS A 52 4.82 -8.62 0.62
CA LYS A 52 5.48 -9.05 1.87
C LYS A 52 4.92 -8.32 3.09
N CYS A 53 4.69 -7.02 2.97
CA CYS A 53 4.09 -6.22 4.02
C CYS A 53 2.66 -6.72 4.33
N LEU A 54 1.84 -6.94 3.31
CA LEU A 54 0.48 -7.44 3.48
C LEU A 54 0.47 -8.83 4.12
N THR A 55 1.34 -9.73 3.69
CA THR A 55 1.46 -11.09 4.25
C THR A 55 1.80 -11.05 5.73
N TRP A 56 2.70 -10.14 6.12
CA TRP A 56 3.02 -9.92 7.52
C TRP A 56 1.81 -9.38 8.31
N LEU A 57 1.10 -8.40 7.77
CA LEU A 57 -0.10 -7.84 8.38
C LEU A 57 -1.20 -8.88 8.56
N LYS A 58 -1.41 -9.77 7.59
CA LYS A 58 -2.42 -10.83 7.68
C LYS A 58 -2.17 -11.80 8.84
N LYS A 59 -0.94 -12.00 9.24
CA LYS A 59 -0.62 -12.83 10.42
C LYS A 59 -1.00 -12.14 11.73
N ARG A 60 -1.04 -10.81 11.72
CA ARG A 60 -1.37 -9.97 12.88
C ARG A 60 -2.86 -9.65 12.95
N ASP A 61 -3.42 -9.27 11.81
CA ASP A 61 -4.80 -8.78 11.69
C ASP A 61 -5.68 -9.81 10.97
N LYS A 62 -6.97 -9.86 11.31
CA LYS A 62 -7.90 -10.84 10.76
C LYS A 62 -8.39 -10.47 9.36
N ASP A 63 -8.72 -9.21 9.13
CA ASP A 63 -9.27 -8.72 7.88
C ASP A 63 -8.43 -7.58 7.33
N ILE A 64 -8.07 -7.68 6.05
CA ILE A 64 -7.28 -6.68 5.34
C ILE A 64 -8.12 -6.06 4.25
N ILE A 65 -8.26 -4.74 4.31
CA ILE A 65 -8.79 -3.92 3.21
C ILE A 65 -7.60 -3.34 2.45
N TYR A 66 -7.50 -3.66 1.17
CA TYR A 66 -6.42 -3.16 0.31
C TYR A 66 -6.95 -2.10 -0.66
N LEU A 67 -6.23 -1.00 -0.77
CA LEU A 67 -6.50 0.07 -1.72
C LEU A 67 -5.31 0.22 -2.65
N GLY A 68 -5.56 0.29 -3.95
CA GLY A 68 -4.48 0.44 -4.93
C GLY A 68 -4.93 0.97 -6.27
N ASP A 69 -3.97 1.35 -7.10
CA ASP A 69 -4.21 1.96 -8.41
C ASP A 69 -3.31 1.43 -9.54
N GLY A 70 -2.28 0.68 -9.25
CA GLY A 70 -1.26 0.32 -10.22
C GLY A 70 -0.82 -1.14 -10.24
N LEU A 71 0.08 -1.45 -11.16
CA LEU A 71 0.61 -2.81 -11.36
C LEU A 71 1.31 -3.35 -10.10
N SER A 72 2.04 -2.51 -9.38
CA SER A 72 2.76 -2.92 -8.16
C SER A 72 1.83 -3.34 -7.02
N ASP A 73 0.54 -3.10 -7.15
CA ASP A 73 -0.48 -3.47 -6.16
C ASP A 73 -1.07 -4.86 -6.40
N LEU A 74 -0.89 -5.43 -7.58
CA LEU A 74 -1.63 -6.63 -8.01
C LEU A 74 -1.41 -7.82 -7.07
N GLU A 75 -0.17 -8.16 -6.77
CA GLU A 75 0.15 -9.32 -5.92
C GLU A 75 -0.44 -9.16 -4.49
N ALA A 76 -0.33 -7.98 -3.93
CA ALA A 76 -0.89 -7.68 -2.61
C ALA A 76 -2.42 -7.73 -2.64
N ALA A 77 -3.03 -7.11 -3.65
CA ALA A 77 -4.47 -7.11 -3.82
C ALA A 77 -5.06 -8.52 -3.89
N CYS A 78 -4.38 -9.45 -4.57
CA CYS A 78 -4.83 -10.85 -4.66
C CYS A 78 -4.90 -11.57 -3.31
N GLN A 79 -4.21 -11.08 -2.30
CA GLN A 79 -4.14 -11.69 -0.97
C GLN A 79 -5.02 -10.99 0.08
N ALA A 80 -5.57 -9.84 -0.26
CA ALA A 80 -6.42 -9.08 0.66
C ALA A 80 -7.82 -9.69 0.78
N ASP A 81 -8.51 -9.38 1.86
CA ASP A 81 -9.88 -9.85 2.10
C ASP A 81 -10.90 -8.99 1.38
N HIS A 82 -10.63 -7.69 1.29
CA HIS A 82 -11.42 -6.73 0.52
C HIS A 82 -10.49 -5.86 -0.32
N VAL A 83 -10.82 -5.67 -1.59
CA VAL A 83 -10.02 -4.88 -2.52
C VAL A 83 -10.84 -3.73 -3.06
N PHE A 84 -10.33 -2.52 -2.90
CA PHE A 84 -10.81 -1.31 -3.56
C PHE A 84 -9.76 -0.85 -4.56
N ALA A 85 -10.15 -0.74 -5.82
CA ALA A 85 -9.22 -0.44 -6.90
C ALA A 85 -9.71 0.73 -7.76
N THR A 86 -8.74 1.45 -8.30
CA THR A 86 -8.95 2.46 -9.32
C THR A 86 -7.83 2.36 -10.36
N GLY A 87 -7.93 3.12 -11.46
CA GLY A 87 -6.88 3.17 -12.47
C GLY A 87 -6.51 1.81 -13.07
N HIS A 88 -5.22 1.61 -13.30
CA HIS A 88 -4.71 0.43 -13.97
C HIS A 88 -4.91 -0.86 -13.17
N LEU A 89 -4.88 -0.80 -11.84
CA LEU A 89 -5.14 -1.97 -11.00
C LEU A 89 -6.54 -2.53 -11.25
N LEU A 90 -7.54 -1.67 -11.44
CA LEU A 90 -8.92 -2.10 -11.72
C LEU A 90 -8.98 -2.97 -12.99
N ASP A 91 -8.31 -2.56 -14.06
CA ASP A 91 -8.23 -3.31 -15.31
C ASP A 91 -7.51 -4.66 -15.12
N LEU A 92 -6.41 -4.67 -14.37
CA LEU A 92 -5.66 -5.91 -14.09
C LEU A 92 -6.49 -6.91 -13.28
N LEU A 93 -7.23 -6.45 -12.28
CA LEU A 93 -8.11 -7.31 -11.50
C LEU A 93 -9.25 -7.88 -12.34
N ASP A 94 -9.78 -7.12 -13.29
CA ASP A 94 -10.78 -7.61 -14.26
C ASP A 94 -10.23 -8.72 -15.14
N ILE A 95 -9.03 -8.52 -15.68
CA ILE A 95 -8.35 -9.53 -16.53
C ILE A 95 -8.14 -10.85 -15.77
N HIS A 96 -7.80 -10.77 -14.49
CA HIS A 96 -7.55 -11.94 -13.65
C HIS A 96 -8.81 -12.46 -12.93
N SER A 97 -9.98 -11.88 -13.19
CA SER A 97 -11.27 -12.26 -12.56
C SER A 97 -11.22 -12.23 -11.02
N ILE A 98 -10.54 -11.23 -10.46
CA ILE A 98 -10.40 -11.05 -9.01
C ILE A 98 -11.52 -10.14 -8.52
N GLU A 99 -12.21 -10.57 -7.45
CA GLU A 99 -13.26 -9.77 -6.83
C GLU A 99 -12.70 -8.47 -6.25
N ARG A 100 -13.35 -7.38 -6.56
CA ARG A 100 -12.96 -6.03 -6.15
C ARG A 100 -14.14 -5.07 -6.20
N SER A 101 -13.99 -3.91 -5.56
CA SER A 101 -14.87 -2.75 -5.71
C SER A 101 -14.09 -1.59 -6.34
N ALA A 102 -14.68 -0.94 -7.33
CA ALA A 102 -14.12 0.27 -7.91
C ALA A 102 -14.46 1.47 -7.02
N PHE A 103 -13.55 2.44 -6.93
CA PHE A 103 -13.83 3.72 -6.29
C PHE A 103 -13.33 4.87 -7.18
N SER A 104 -14.07 5.98 -7.14
CA SER A 104 -13.76 7.17 -7.95
C SER A 104 -12.91 8.19 -7.19
N ASP A 105 -13.16 8.35 -5.90
CA ASP A 105 -12.45 9.25 -5.00
C ASP A 105 -12.55 8.76 -3.55
N PHE A 106 -11.87 9.44 -2.63
CA PHE A 106 -11.87 9.02 -1.22
C PHE A 106 -13.22 9.24 -0.52
N TYR A 107 -14.08 10.11 -1.00
CA TYR A 107 -15.45 10.26 -0.47
C TYR A 107 -16.30 9.06 -0.85
N ASP A 108 -16.20 8.61 -2.10
CA ASP A 108 -16.84 7.39 -2.58
C ASP A 108 -16.33 6.17 -1.80
N LEU A 109 -15.01 6.04 -1.66
CA LEU A 109 -14.38 4.98 -0.89
C LEU A 109 -14.89 4.94 0.56
N GLN A 110 -14.96 6.09 1.22
CA GLN A 110 -15.47 6.19 2.60
C GLN A 110 -16.90 5.67 2.72
N ARG A 111 -17.77 6.02 1.75
CA ARG A 111 -19.15 5.50 1.72
C ARG A 111 -19.17 3.99 1.60
N GLN A 112 -18.36 3.42 0.71
CA GLN A 112 -18.32 1.98 0.46
C GLN A 112 -17.75 1.20 1.67
N ILE A 113 -16.70 1.68 2.30
CA ILE A 113 -16.10 1.04 3.48
C ILE A 113 -17.11 0.97 4.64
N ARG A 114 -17.94 1.99 4.82
CA ARG A 114 -18.98 2.00 5.86
C ARG A 114 -20.07 0.93 5.65
N LEU A 115 -20.15 0.36 4.46
CA LEU A 115 -21.13 -0.68 4.13
C LEU A 115 -20.57 -2.11 4.27
N LEU A 116 -19.28 -2.24 4.58
CA LEU A 116 -18.65 -3.55 4.78
C LEU A 116 -19.14 -4.27 6.05
#